data_4855079bf71dccef07bdb0ef3bd38f6d
#
_entry.id   4855079bf71dccef07bdb0ef3bd38f6d
#
_cell.length_a   1.000
_cell.length_b   1.000
_cell.length_c   1.000
_cell.angle_alpha   90.00
_cell.angle_beta   90.00
_cell.angle_gamma   90.00
#
_symmetry.space_group_name_H-M   'P 1'
#
loop_
_entity.id
_entity.type
_entity.pdbx_description
1 polymer ?
#
loop_
_entity_poly.entity_id
_entity_poly.type
_entity_poly.pdbx_seq_one_letter_code
_entity_poly.pdbx_strand_id
1 'polypeptide(L)'
;MAKITSNTVSQLLSAVGGSSNVSKCGNCMTRLRLSLANNGLADQSVIKQIPGVMGLVESDEQFQIILGPGKAQQAAEMMNQLIESLTSGDSEEADMPQQDLSAVAAEQKKQMKSKQTSAVQRFLSKFATIFTPLIPGFIAAGLLLGFATLLEQMFVLDQTPSQFMLDLIAYMKVFGKGLFAFLSILIGYNAQQAFGGSGVNGAILASLFVLSYNPEATSGIYSGMNEFFGFAIDPRGNIIGVLLAAIIGAQVERKVRQYMPDDLDMILTSVITLLIMGAVTFLIIMPIGGELFKGMSWLFLNLNDNPLGAAILAGLFLISVVFGIHQGFVPVYFALMEAQGFNSLFPILAMAGGGQVGASMALYFRAKKDALLRTQVKGAIIPGLLGIGEPLIYGVTLPRVKPFVTACIGGAAGGFFIGLVSYLGLPVGLNTVFGPSGIVAIPLMTSENGIFPGMMVFVAGLLISYIVGFLATYFFGCKDVDLS
;
A
#
# COMPACT_ATOMS: atom_id res chain seq x y z
N MET A 1 27.14 -8.42 28.38
CA MET A 1 27.23 -7.31 27.38
C MET A 1 26.13 -6.29 27.63
N ALA A 2 26.40 -4.99 27.47
CA ALA A 2 25.40 -3.94 27.77
C ALA A 2 24.21 -4.02 26.76
N LYS A 3 22.97 -3.91 27.26
CA LYS A 3 21.76 -3.80 26.43
C LYS A 3 21.72 -2.42 25.74
N ILE A 4 21.27 -2.36 24.51
CA ILE A 4 20.98 -1.10 23.83
C ILE A 4 19.70 -0.50 24.46
N THR A 5 19.81 0.72 24.96
CA THR A 5 18.70 1.46 25.59
C THR A 5 18.44 2.75 24.81
N SER A 6 17.28 3.37 25.02
CA SER A 6 16.97 4.69 24.43
C SER A 6 18.04 5.73 24.75
N ASN A 7 18.63 5.67 25.96
CA ASN A 7 19.74 6.55 26.34
C ASN A 7 21.01 6.29 25.52
N THR A 8 21.34 5.02 25.25
CA THR A 8 22.48 4.65 24.39
C THR A 8 22.28 5.21 22.98
N VAL A 9 21.09 5.11 22.41
CA VAL A 9 20.75 5.61 21.08
C VAL A 9 20.76 7.14 21.05
N SER A 10 20.29 7.82 22.09
CA SER A 10 20.36 9.27 22.21
C SER A 10 21.80 9.78 22.27
N GLN A 11 22.67 9.09 23.02
CA GLN A 11 24.10 9.41 23.06
C GLN A 11 24.76 9.19 21.70
N LEU A 12 24.43 8.11 20.98
CA LEU A 12 24.93 7.87 19.62
C LEU A 12 24.47 8.97 18.67
N LEU A 13 23.19 9.36 18.71
CA LEU A 13 22.65 10.41 17.87
C LEU A 13 23.35 11.76 18.11
N SER A 14 23.55 12.12 19.36
CA SER A 14 24.31 13.35 19.73
C SER A 14 25.75 13.29 19.24
N ALA A 15 26.42 12.14 19.42
CA ALA A 15 27.83 11.97 19.06
C ALA A 15 28.06 11.92 17.54
N VAL A 16 27.06 11.63 16.71
CA VAL A 16 27.16 11.72 15.23
C VAL A 16 26.75 13.09 14.68
N GLY A 17 26.52 14.09 15.53
CA GLY A 17 26.19 15.46 15.12
C GLY A 17 24.69 15.78 15.10
N GLY A 18 23.85 14.98 15.77
CA GLY A 18 22.41 15.22 15.92
C GLY A 18 21.55 14.73 14.76
N SER A 19 20.22 14.92 14.89
CA SER A 19 19.24 14.46 13.91
C SER A 19 19.37 15.12 12.54
N SER A 20 19.82 16.36 12.48
CA SER A 20 20.03 17.11 11.23
C SER A 20 21.20 16.59 10.42
N ASN A 21 22.17 15.89 11.03
CA ASN A 21 23.34 15.32 10.35
C ASN A 21 23.08 13.90 9.84
N VAL A 22 22.02 13.21 10.28
CA VAL A 22 21.69 11.84 9.86
C VAL A 22 20.67 11.89 8.73
N SER A 23 21.12 11.67 7.50
CA SER A 23 20.24 11.64 6.31
C SER A 23 19.55 10.29 6.13
N LYS A 24 20.20 9.18 6.55
CA LYS A 24 19.64 7.83 6.48
C LYS A 24 20.19 6.97 7.60
N CYS A 25 19.31 6.20 8.24
CA CYS A 25 19.67 5.22 9.28
C CYS A 25 19.14 3.84 8.90
N GLY A 26 20.02 2.85 8.92
CA GLY A 26 19.71 1.45 8.68
C GLY A 26 20.66 0.53 9.43
N ASN A 27 20.53 -0.77 9.22
CA ASN A 27 21.42 -1.74 9.86
C ASN A 27 21.77 -2.91 8.93
N CYS A 28 22.86 -3.59 9.26
CA CYS A 28 23.07 -4.98 8.86
C CYS A 28 23.15 -5.85 10.14
N MET A 29 23.49 -7.11 10.01
CA MET A 29 23.44 -8.09 11.12
C MET A 29 24.12 -7.64 12.42
N THR A 30 25.24 -6.93 12.30
CA THR A 30 26.07 -6.52 13.46
C THR A 30 26.36 -5.03 13.54
N ARG A 31 25.95 -4.24 12.54
CA ARG A 31 26.36 -2.84 12.38
C ARG A 31 25.15 -1.93 12.18
N LEU A 32 25.09 -0.86 12.94
CA LEU A 32 24.25 0.30 12.66
C LEU A 32 24.92 1.09 11.53
N ARG A 33 24.21 1.38 10.46
CA ARG A 33 24.69 2.10 9.27
C ARG A 33 24.01 3.44 9.17
N LEU A 34 24.80 4.49 9.15
CA LEU A 34 24.35 5.87 9.05
C LEU A 34 24.92 6.50 7.78
N SER A 35 24.09 7.23 7.04
CA SER A 35 24.57 8.19 6.05
C SER A 35 24.52 9.56 6.69
N LEU A 36 25.65 10.20 6.86
CA LEU A 36 25.79 11.51 7.49
C LEU A 36 25.91 12.59 6.40
N ALA A 37 25.30 13.74 6.64
CA ALA A 37 25.44 14.89 5.76
C ALA A 37 26.87 15.47 5.83
N ASN A 38 27.49 15.39 7.02
CA ASN A 38 28.87 15.79 7.25
C ASN A 38 29.54 14.84 8.26
N ASN A 39 30.44 13.99 7.79
CA ASN A 39 31.19 13.05 8.62
C ASN A 39 32.06 13.73 9.67
N GLY A 40 32.53 14.96 9.40
CA GLY A 40 33.36 15.73 10.31
C GLY A 40 32.67 16.19 11.60
N LEU A 41 31.34 16.10 11.69
CA LEU A 41 30.58 16.39 12.90
C LEU A 41 30.48 15.18 13.85
N ALA A 42 30.89 14.00 13.40
CA ALA A 42 30.86 12.80 14.21
C ALA A 42 32.10 12.68 15.11
N ASP A 43 31.89 12.68 16.42
CA ASP A 43 32.97 12.48 17.41
C ASP A 43 33.25 11.00 17.61
N GLN A 44 34.21 10.48 16.86
CA GLN A 44 34.60 9.06 16.92
C GLN A 44 35.12 8.63 18.29
N SER A 45 35.72 9.56 19.06
CA SER A 45 36.27 9.28 20.39
C SER A 45 35.17 9.05 21.41
N VAL A 46 34.11 9.85 21.36
CA VAL A 46 32.90 9.71 22.18
C VAL A 46 32.15 8.46 21.81
N ILE A 47 31.94 8.19 20.51
CA ILE A 47 31.20 7.02 20.03
C ILE A 47 31.84 5.71 20.54
N LYS A 48 33.17 5.60 20.50
CA LYS A 48 33.89 4.39 20.97
C LYS A 48 33.76 4.15 22.47
N GLN A 49 33.44 5.19 23.26
CA GLN A 49 33.25 5.09 24.71
C GLN A 49 31.82 4.74 25.12
N ILE A 50 30.85 4.80 24.20
CA ILE A 50 29.46 4.50 24.51
C ILE A 50 29.30 3.00 24.82
N PRO A 51 28.69 2.63 25.95
CA PRO A 51 28.51 1.23 26.33
C PRO A 51 27.70 0.46 25.28
N GLY A 52 28.28 -0.63 24.77
CA GLY A 52 27.66 -1.47 23.72
C GLY A 52 28.24 -1.25 22.32
N VAL A 53 29.05 -0.22 22.09
CA VAL A 53 29.81 -0.04 20.87
C VAL A 53 31.06 -0.92 20.90
N MET A 54 31.23 -1.77 19.90
CA MET A 54 32.33 -2.72 19.75
C MET A 54 33.41 -2.20 18.80
N GLY A 55 33.09 -1.22 17.96
CA GLY A 55 34.00 -0.63 16.99
C GLY A 55 33.28 0.31 16.04
N LEU A 56 34.08 0.96 15.18
CA LEU A 56 33.62 1.97 14.24
C LEU A 56 34.35 1.79 12.91
N VAL A 57 33.63 1.87 11.81
CA VAL A 57 34.17 1.83 10.44
C VAL A 57 33.58 3.02 9.67
N GLU A 58 34.45 3.87 9.16
CA GLU A 58 34.08 4.98 8.29
C GLU A 58 34.46 4.67 6.85
N SER A 59 33.55 4.93 5.93
CA SER A 59 33.79 4.91 4.48
C SER A 59 33.21 6.19 3.87
N ASP A 60 33.61 6.53 2.66
CA ASP A 60 33.18 7.77 1.98
C ASP A 60 31.65 7.89 1.84
N GLU A 61 30.93 6.78 1.85
CA GLU A 61 29.47 6.76 1.70
C GLU A 61 28.70 6.42 2.99
N GLN A 62 29.33 5.80 3.98
CA GLN A 62 28.63 5.28 5.16
C GLN A 62 29.49 5.30 6.44
N PHE A 63 28.85 5.74 7.51
CA PHE A 63 29.37 5.66 8.88
C PHE A 63 28.79 4.44 9.58
N GLN A 64 29.60 3.48 10.00
CA GLN A 64 29.14 2.19 10.53
C GLN A 64 29.60 1.99 11.96
N ILE A 65 28.65 1.77 12.87
CA ILE A 65 28.89 1.52 14.30
C ILE A 65 28.64 0.03 14.57
N ILE A 66 29.63 -0.70 15.03
CA ILE A 66 29.56 -2.13 15.31
C ILE A 66 28.96 -2.31 16.69
N LEU A 67 27.77 -2.93 16.77
CA LEU A 67 27.01 -3.15 18.01
C LEU A 67 26.83 -4.63 18.34
N GLY A 68 27.09 -5.52 17.38
CA GLY A 68 26.89 -6.96 17.49
C GLY A 68 25.51 -7.45 17.02
N PRO A 69 25.31 -8.78 16.93
CA PRO A 69 24.09 -9.41 16.44
C PRO A 69 22.87 -8.99 17.24
N GLY A 70 21.74 -8.73 16.57
CA GLY A 70 20.46 -8.33 17.17
C GLY A 70 20.41 -6.88 17.69
N LYS A 71 21.53 -6.33 18.17
CA LYS A 71 21.61 -4.98 18.73
C LYS A 71 21.60 -3.87 17.68
N ALA A 72 22.18 -4.12 16.51
CA ALA A 72 22.21 -3.16 15.41
C ALA A 72 20.83 -2.86 14.86
N GLN A 73 19.96 -3.85 14.77
CA GLN A 73 18.58 -3.69 14.35
C GLN A 73 17.79 -2.88 15.39
N GLN A 74 17.89 -3.25 16.66
CA GLN A 74 17.22 -2.54 17.76
C GLN A 74 17.67 -1.06 17.83
N ALA A 75 18.98 -0.81 17.65
CA ALA A 75 19.52 0.55 17.64
C ALA A 75 19.00 1.36 16.45
N ALA A 76 18.89 0.77 15.26
CA ALA A 76 18.37 1.44 14.08
C ALA A 76 16.87 1.80 14.22
N GLU A 77 16.07 0.88 14.76
CA GLU A 77 14.65 1.13 15.02
C GLU A 77 14.44 2.28 16.03
N MET A 78 15.17 2.25 17.16
CA MET A 78 15.11 3.30 18.17
C MET A 78 15.66 4.64 17.66
N MET A 79 16.72 4.63 16.83
CA MET A 79 17.30 5.85 16.27
C MET A 79 16.35 6.51 15.27
N ASN A 80 15.70 5.75 14.40
CA ASN A 80 14.70 6.27 13.48
C ASN A 80 13.51 6.88 14.23
N GLN A 81 13.02 6.23 15.28
CA GLN A 81 11.96 6.77 16.14
C GLN A 81 12.38 8.07 16.83
N LEU A 82 13.63 8.14 17.30
CA LEU A 82 14.15 9.33 17.97
C LEU A 82 14.34 10.49 16.97
N ILE A 83 14.87 10.23 15.78
CA ILE A 83 15.01 11.23 14.71
C ILE A 83 13.64 11.76 14.32
N GLU A 84 12.64 10.88 14.13
CA GLU A 84 11.26 11.29 13.83
C GLU A 84 10.65 12.18 14.92
N SER A 85 10.92 11.89 16.19
CA SER A 85 10.42 12.69 17.30
C SER A 85 11.08 14.07 17.42
N LEU A 86 12.37 14.17 17.10
CA LEU A 86 13.14 15.42 17.17
C LEU A 86 12.88 16.32 15.94
N THR A 87 12.66 15.75 14.77
CA THR A 87 12.31 16.53 13.56
C THR A 87 10.90 17.11 13.61
N SER A 88 10.09 16.62 14.56
CA SER A 88 8.72 17.12 14.79
C SER A 88 8.63 18.33 15.73
N GLY A 89 9.74 18.79 16.28
CA GLY A 89 9.82 19.79 17.35
C GLY A 89 10.38 21.16 17.00
N ASP A 90 11.07 21.33 15.88
CA ASP A 90 11.70 22.61 15.53
C ASP A 90 11.32 23.05 14.11
N SER A 91 10.35 23.95 14.01
CA SER A 91 10.28 24.96 12.95
C SER A 91 9.39 26.12 13.36
N GLU A 92 9.99 27.11 14.04
CA GLU A 92 9.51 28.49 14.04
C GLU A 92 10.09 29.23 12.84
N GLU A 93 9.16 29.88 12.13
CA GLU A 93 9.26 31.05 11.25
C GLU A 93 10.54 31.30 10.43
N ALA A 94 10.40 31.24 9.09
CA ALA A 94 10.77 32.35 8.19
C ALA A 94 10.32 32.10 6.76
N ASP A 95 9.69 33.12 6.21
CA ASP A 95 9.57 33.52 4.79
C ASP A 95 8.88 32.60 3.78
N MET A 96 7.81 33.13 3.18
CA MET A 96 6.96 32.47 2.18
C MET A 96 7.67 32.37 0.81
N PRO A 97 7.93 31.15 0.35
CA PRO A 97 7.80 30.79 -1.05
C PRO A 97 6.66 29.77 -1.23
N GLN A 98 6.13 29.68 -2.44
CA GLN A 98 5.08 28.80 -2.91
C GLN A 98 4.93 27.52 -2.08
N GLN A 99 3.89 27.45 -1.25
CA GLN A 99 3.58 26.27 -0.45
C GLN A 99 3.41 25.07 -1.38
N ASP A 100 4.33 24.13 -1.28
CA ASP A 100 4.23 22.83 -1.93
C ASP A 100 3.00 22.11 -1.36
N LEU A 101 1.94 22.02 -2.15
CA LEU A 101 0.67 21.39 -1.77
C LEU A 101 0.83 19.94 -1.34
N SER A 102 1.86 19.28 -1.83
CA SER A 102 2.20 17.91 -1.41
C SER A 102 2.72 17.89 0.03
N ALA A 103 3.47 18.90 0.45
CA ALA A 103 3.94 19.05 1.82
C ALA A 103 2.80 19.37 2.79
N VAL A 104 1.87 20.28 2.43
CA VAL A 104 0.68 20.58 3.25
C VAL A 104 -0.23 19.36 3.40
N ALA A 105 -0.45 18.61 2.32
CA ALA A 105 -1.22 17.36 2.37
C ALA A 105 -0.54 16.30 3.24
N ALA A 106 0.78 16.19 3.17
CA ALA A 106 1.56 15.28 4.00
C ALA A 106 1.49 15.65 5.49
N GLU A 107 1.52 16.93 5.81
CA GLU A 107 1.47 17.42 7.18
C GLU A 107 0.07 17.25 7.80
N GLN A 108 -1.00 17.55 7.07
CA GLN A 108 -2.37 17.29 7.52
C GLN A 108 -2.64 15.79 7.69
N LYS A 109 -2.11 14.95 6.79
CA LYS A 109 -2.16 13.48 6.92
C LYS A 109 -1.42 13.02 8.18
N LYS A 110 -0.27 13.64 8.50
CA LYS A 110 0.52 13.36 9.71
C LYS A 110 -0.24 13.78 10.99
N GLN A 111 -0.86 14.94 11.00
CA GLN A 111 -1.68 15.42 12.14
C GLN A 111 -2.92 14.56 12.38
N MET A 112 -3.58 14.08 11.34
CA MET A 112 -4.69 13.12 11.49
C MET A 112 -4.21 11.75 12.01
N LYS A 113 -3.03 11.31 11.55
CA LYS A 113 -2.42 10.06 12.01
C LYS A 113 -2.03 10.11 13.49
N SER A 114 -1.58 11.26 14.01
CA SER A 114 -1.25 11.46 15.43
C SER A 114 -2.46 11.42 16.36
N LYS A 115 -3.68 11.69 15.84
CA LYS A 115 -4.95 11.60 16.57
C LYS A 115 -5.55 10.18 16.62
N GLN A 116 -4.86 9.18 16.06
CA GLN A 116 -5.33 7.80 16.03
C GLN A 116 -5.12 7.14 17.42
N THR A 117 -6.16 7.11 18.22
CA THR A 117 -6.12 6.55 19.60
C THR A 117 -6.63 5.11 19.69
N SER A 118 -7.44 4.65 18.72
CA SER A 118 -8.02 3.30 18.72
C SER A 118 -7.01 2.21 18.34
N ALA A 119 -7.05 1.07 19.06
CA ALA A 119 -6.25 -0.12 18.73
C ALA A 119 -6.51 -0.62 17.29
N VAL A 120 -7.75 -0.53 16.80
CA VAL A 120 -8.14 -0.89 15.44
C VAL A 120 -7.48 0.03 14.43
N GLN A 121 -7.48 1.33 14.65
CA GLN A 121 -6.82 2.29 13.76
C GLN A 121 -5.30 2.06 13.69
N ARG A 122 -4.66 1.78 14.84
CA ARG A 122 -3.23 1.43 14.88
C ARG A 122 -2.93 0.15 14.10
N PHE A 123 -3.78 -0.88 14.24
CA PHE A 123 -3.65 -2.12 13.46
C PHE A 123 -3.79 -1.84 11.97
N LEU A 124 -4.84 -1.12 11.53
CA LEU A 124 -5.09 -0.80 10.13
C LEU A 124 -3.99 0.10 9.53
N SER A 125 -3.48 1.07 10.30
CA SER A 125 -2.34 1.89 9.88
C SER A 125 -1.08 1.03 9.68
N LYS A 126 -0.82 0.09 10.58
CA LYS A 126 0.28 -0.86 10.47
C LYS A 126 0.09 -1.83 9.30
N PHE A 127 -1.15 -2.26 9.07
CA PHE A 127 -1.53 -3.08 7.93
C PHE A 127 -1.28 -2.35 6.59
N ALA A 128 -1.55 -1.04 6.53
CA ALA A 128 -1.25 -0.22 5.36
C ALA A 128 0.24 -0.23 4.99
N THR A 129 1.15 -0.32 5.97
CA THR A 129 2.60 -0.34 5.69
C THR A 129 3.06 -1.57 4.93
N ILE A 130 2.26 -2.65 4.89
CA ILE A 130 2.55 -3.85 4.11
C ILE A 130 2.47 -3.56 2.61
N PHE A 131 1.46 -2.79 2.20
CA PHE A 131 1.12 -2.57 0.78
C PHE A 131 1.75 -1.29 0.21
N THR A 132 1.95 -0.26 1.04
CA THR A 132 2.46 1.04 0.59
C THR A 132 3.77 0.94 -0.21
N PRO A 133 4.78 0.14 0.16
CA PRO A 133 6.01 0.00 -0.64
C PRO A 133 5.77 -0.66 -2.01
N LEU A 134 4.67 -1.41 -2.17
CA LEU A 134 4.35 -2.14 -3.38
C LEU A 134 3.55 -1.32 -4.40
N ILE A 135 2.93 -0.20 -3.97
CA ILE A 135 2.04 0.62 -4.82
C ILE A 135 2.71 1.07 -6.11
N PRO A 136 3.95 1.62 -6.13
CA PRO A 136 4.59 2.03 -7.38
C PRO A 136 4.78 0.86 -8.35
N GLY A 137 5.14 -0.32 -7.82
CA GLY A 137 5.26 -1.56 -8.59
C GLY A 137 3.92 -2.01 -9.18
N PHE A 138 2.84 -1.95 -8.41
CA PHE A 138 1.49 -2.27 -8.90
C PHE A 138 1.06 -1.35 -10.05
N ILE A 139 1.30 -0.04 -9.91
CA ILE A 139 0.97 0.93 -10.95
C ILE A 139 1.77 0.62 -12.22
N ALA A 140 3.07 0.43 -12.10
CA ALA A 140 3.93 0.13 -13.25
C ALA A 140 3.55 -1.17 -13.95
N ALA A 141 3.41 -2.27 -13.20
CA ALA A 141 3.03 -3.57 -13.73
C ALA A 141 1.62 -3.55 -14.33
N GLY A 142 0.67 -2.87 -13.66
CA GLY A 142 -0.68 -2.68 -14.15
C GLY A 142 -0.71 -1.95 -15.49
N LEU A 143 -0.01 -0.81 -15.59
CA LEU A 143 0.07 -0.05 -16.84
C LEU A 143 0.69 -0.88 -17.98
N LEU A 144 1.78 -1.59 -17.72
CA LEU A 144 2.43 -2.44 -18.71
C LEU A 144 1.48 -3.54 -19.22
N LEU A 145 0.76 -4.20 -18.31
CA LEU A 145 -0.25 -5.20 -18.69
C LEU A 145 -1.41 -4.58 -19.45
N GLY A 146 -1.93 -3.45 -19.00
CA GLY A 146 -3.04 -2.77 -19.63
C GLY A 146 -2.71 -2.32 -21.05
N PHE A 147 -1.56 -1.66 -21.26
CA PHE A 147 -1.10 -1.27 -22.60
C PHE A 147 -0.81 -2.49 -23.47
N ALA A 148 -0.17 -3.54 -22.96
CA ALA A 148 0.07 -4.77 -23.69
C ALA A 148 -1.25 -5.41 -24.17
N THR A 149 -2.25 -5.46 -23.30
CA THR A 149 -3.57 -6.02 -23.64
C THR A 149 -4.33 -5.14 -24.65
N LEU A 150 -4.22 -3.82 -24.50
CA LEU A 150 -4.81 -2.88 -25.46
C LEU A 150 -4.17 -3.04 -26.85
N LEU A 151 -2.83 -3.09 -26.93
CA LEU A 151 -2.11 -3.32 -28.18
C LEU A 151 -2.47 -4.68 -28.80
N GLU A 152 -2.60 -5.72 -28.01
CA GLU A 152 -3.03 -7.04 -28.47
C GLU A 152 -4.42 -6.98 -29.11
N GLN A 153 -5.36 -6.29 -28.47
CA GLN A 153 -6.73 -6.19 -28.98
C GLN A 153 -6.83 -5.31 -30.24
N MET A 154 -6.01 -4.25 -30.35
CA MET A 154 -6.05 -3.34 -31.48
C MET A 154 -5.30 -3.87 -32.72
N PHE A 155 -4.20 -4.62 -32.50
CA PHE A 155 -3.28 -4.94 -33.59
C PHE A 155 -3.11 -6.43 -33.89
N VAL A 156 -3.52 -7.31 -32.96
CA VAL A 156 -3.30 -8.76 -33.09
C VAL A 156 -4.58 -9.50 -33.50
N LEU A 157 -5.72 -9.12 -32.92
CA LEU A 157 -6.97 -9.86 -33.14
C LEU A 157 -7.57 -9.67 -34.54
N ASP A 158 -7.37 -8.48 -35.15
CA ASP A 158 -8.00 -8.12 -36.45
C ASP A 158 -7.02 -8.00 -37.63
N GLN A 159 -5.71 -8.14 -37.40
CA GLN A 159 -4.68 -7.94 -38.41
C GLN A 159 -3.56 -8.98 -38.32
N THR A 160 -2.74 -9.11 -39.35
CA THR A 160 -1.48 -9.85 -39.30
C THR A 160 -0.42 -8.98 -38.59
N PRO A 161 -0.15 -9.19 -37.30
CA PRO A 161 0.79 -8.35 -36.57
C PRO A 161 2.22 -8.59 -37.05
N SER A 162 3.05 -7.52 -37.02
CA SER A 162 4.49 -7.69 -37.23
C SER A 162 5.12 -8.43 -36.06
N GLN A 163 6.21 -9.18 -36.29
CA GLN A 163 6.93 -9.89 -35.25
C GLN A 163 7.38 -8.92 -34.14
N PHE A 164 7.82 -7.71 -34.49
CA PHE A 164 8.18 -6.67 -33.52
C PHE A 164 7.02 -6.34 -32.56
N MET A 165 5.78 -6.25 -33.08
CA MET A 165 4.61 -5.96 -32.23
C MET A 165 4.33 -7.11 -31.25
N LEU A 166 4.43 -8.36 -31.71
CA LEU A 166 4.27 -9.54 -30.86
C LEU A 166 5.32 -9.58 -29.75
N ASP A 167 6.58 -9.31 -30.09
CA ASP A 167 7.69 -9.30 -29.14
C ASP A 167 7.54 -8.16 -28.13
N LEU A 168 7.12 -6.96 -28.56
CA LEU A 168 6.87 -5.83 -27.68
C LEU A 168 5.75 -6.14 -26.67
N ILE A 169 4.64 -6.72 -27.12
CA ILE A 169 3.53 -7.13 -26.25
C ILE A 169 4.00 -8.19 -25.26
N ALA A 170 4.75 -9.20 -25.72
CA ALA A 170 5.29 -10.24 -24.86
C ALA A 170 6.26 -9.65 -23.81
N TYR A 171 7.14 -8.74 -24.21
CA TYR A 171 8.08 -8.05 -23.33
C TYR A 171 7.36 -7.26 -22.22
N MET A 172 6.34 -6.48 -22.58
CA MET A 172 5.54 -5.74 -21.58
C MET A 172 4.81 -6.67 -20.61
N LYS A 173 4.24 -7.78 -21.12
CA LYS A 173 3.53 -8.78 -20.32
C LYS A 173 4.45 -9.48 -19.30
N VAL A 174 5.73 -9.70 -19.61
CA VAL A 174 6.69 -10.35 -18.69
C VAL A 174 6.81 -9.55 -17.40
N PHE A 175 7.03 -8.23 -17.48
CA PHE A 175 7.18 -7.40 -16.28
C PHE A 175 5.87 -7.30 -15.48
N GLY A 176 4.75 -7.11 -16.18
CA GLY A 176 3.44 -7.06 -15.53
C GLY A 176 3.09 -8.37 -14.81
N LYS A 177 3.22 -9.50 -15.49
CA LYS A 177 2.94 -10.83 -14.91
C LYS A 177 3.94 -11.19 -13.81
N GLY A 178 5.22 -10.83 -13.97
CA GLY A 178 6.29 -11.17 -13.01
C GLY A 178 6.02 -10.61 -11.61
N LEU A 179 5.61 -9.34 -11.50
CA LEU A 179 5.25 -8.76 -10.20
C LEU A 179 4.12 -9.55 -9.53
N PHE A 180 3.04 -9.83 -10.27
CA PHE A 180 1.87 -10.50 -9.70
C PHE A 180 2.14 -11.96 -9.35
N ALA A 181 3.00 -12.65 -10.11
CA ALA A 181 3.40 -14.02 -9.81
C ALA A 181 4.13 -14.17 -8.46
N PHE A 182 4.94 -13.18 -8.08
CA PHE A 182 5.71 -13.18 -6.83
C PHE A 182 5.14 -12.30 -5.73
N LEU A 183 3.96 -11.75 -5.96
CA LEU A 183 3.38 -10.74 -5.07
C LEU A 183 3.15 -11.26 -3.65
N SER A 184 2.70 -12.50 -3.50
CA SER A 184 2.50 -13.13 -2.19
C SER A 184 3.79 -13.17 -1.37
N ILE A 185 4.93 -13.43 -2.02
CA ILE A 185 6.25 -13.42 -1.37
C ILE A 185 6.60 -12.01 -0.89
N LEU A 186 6.35 -10.99 -1.72
CA LEU A 186 6.59 -9.59 -1.36
C LEU A 186 5.69 -9.13 -0.20
N ILE A 187 4.41 -9.54 -0.23
CA ILE A 187 3.46 -9.26 0.86
C ILE A 187 3.88 -9.97 2.14
N GLY A 188 4.24 -11.24 2.08
CA GLY A 188 4.70 -11.99 3.24
C GLY A 188 5.94 -11.39 3.89
N TYR A 189 6.92 -10.98 3.06
CA TYR A 189 8.11 -10.27 3.52
C TYR A 189 7.74 -8.99 4.26
N ASN A 190 6.97 -8.11 3.62
CA ASN A 190 6.58 -6.83 4.20
C ASN A 190 5.69 -6.99 5.44
N ALA A 191 4.76 -7.96 5.43
CA ALA A 191 3.86 -8.21 6.55
C ALA A 191 4.62 -8.66 7.79
N GLN A 192 5.49 -9.64 7.67
CA GLN A 192 6.26 -10.12 8.81
C GLN A 192 7.19 -9.02 9.37
N GLN A 193 7.83 -8.24 8.49
CA GLN A 193 8.67 -7.11 8.87
C GLN A 193 7.84 -6.00 9.56
N ALA A 194 6.68 -5.64 9.02
CA ALA A 194 5.79 -4.64 9.61
C ALA A 194 5.32 -5.02 11.02
N PHE A 195 5.19 -6.32 11.28
CA PHE A 195 4.78 -6.83 12.60
C PHE A 195 5.96 -7.24 13.49
N GLY A 196 7.20 -6.90 13.11
CA GLY A 196 8.40 -7.01 13.95
C GLY A 196 9.08 -8.39 13.93
N GLY A 197 8.88 -9.17 12.87
CA GLY A 197 9.62 -10.39 12.59
C GLY A 197 10.60 -10.22 11.42
N SER A 198 11.25 -11.30 11.02
CA SER A 198 12.15 -11.34 9.86
C SER A 198 11.36 -11.39 8.55
N GLY A 199 11.55 -10.40 7.67
CA GLY A 199 10.92 -10.40 6.35
C GLY A 199 11.24 -11.66 5.53
N VAL A 200 12.44 -12.21 5.68
CA VAL A 200 12.84 -13.45 4.99
C VAL A 200 11.98 -14.63 5.44
N ASN A 201 11.73 -14.79 6.75
CA ASN A 201 10.83 -15.82 7.25
C ASN A 201 9.42 -15.64 6.70
N GLY A 202 8.93 -14.40 6.58
CA GLY A 202 7.64 -14.08 5.95
C GLY A 202 7.58 -14.46 4.48
N ALA A 203 8.65 -14.23 3.73
CA ALA A 203 8.77 -14.65 2.33
C ALA A 203 8.74 -16.18 2.17
N ILE A 204 9.44 -16.89 3.05
CA ILE A 204 9.46 -18.37 3.05
C ILE A 204 8.07 -18.93 3.38
N LEU A 205 7.38 -18.39 4.39
CA LEU A 205 6.00 -18.78 4.71
C LEU A 205 5.04 -18.47 3.56
N ALA A 206 5.20 -17.33 2.90
CA ALA A 206 4.39 -16.97 1.74
C ALA A 206 4.59 -17.88 0.55
N SER A 207 5.80 -18.46 0.38
CA SER A 207 6.08 -19.39 -0.71
C SER A 207 5.22 -20.67 -0.66
N LEU A 208 4.73 -21.04 0.52
CA LEU A 208 3.80 -22.17 0.69
C LEU A 208 2.45 -21.94 -0.02
N PHE A 209 2.11 -20.68 -0.31
CA PHE A 209 0.88 -20.32 -1.00
C PHE A 209 1.09 -20.01 -2.50
N VAL A 210 2.29 -19.67 -2.93
CA VAL A 210 2.60 -19.27 -4.32
C VAL A 210 2.79 -20.43 -5.25
N LEU A 211 3.38 -21.49 -4.73
CA LEU A 211 3.70 -22.63 -5.54
C LEU A 211 2.43 -23.44 -5.70
N SER A 212 1.75 -23.19 -6.81
CA SER A 212 0.48 -23.82 -7.15
C SER A 212 0.54 -25.32 -6.89
N TYR A 213 -0.33 -25.75 -6.00
CA TYR A 213 -0.57 -27.13 -5.75
C TYR A 213 -1.10 -27.79 -7.03
N ASN A 214 -0.29 -28.66 -7.60
CA ASN A 214 -0.75 -29.61 -8.60
C ASN A 214 -0.49 -31.02 -8.05
N PRO A 215 -1.53 -31.76 -7.67
CA PRO A 215 -1.39 -33.12 -7.12
C PRO A 215 -0.74 -34.09 -8.11
N GLU A 216 -0.78 -33.78 -9.42
CA GLU A 216 -0.16 -34.56 -10.47
C GLU A 216 1.28 -34.12 -10.77
N ALA A 217 1.76 -33.04 -10.17
CA ALA A 217 3.09 -32.53 -10.43
C ALA A 217 4.16 -33.47 -9.87
N THR A 218 5.04 -33.92 -10.73
CA THR A 218 6.21 -34.73 -10.37
C THR A 218 7.39 -33.88 -9.88
N SER A 219 7.26 -32.56 -9.92
CA SER A 219 8.30 -31.61 -9.52
C SER A 219 7.65 -30.37 -8.83
N GLY A 220 8.41 -29.74 -7.96
CA GLY A 220 7.96 -28.56 -7.20
C GLY A 220 7.95 -28.83 -5.68
N ILE A 221 7.62 -27.81 -4.88
CA ILE A 221 7.66 -27.91 -3.40
C ILE A 221 6.73 -28.99 -2.87
N TYR A 222 5.59 -29.20 -3.51
CA TYR A 222 4.61 -30.23 -3.11
C TYR A 222 4.67 -31.50 -3.94
N SER A 223 5.80 -31.77 -4.60
CA SER A 223 5.96 -33.00 -5.40
C SER A 223 5.62 -34.24 -4.58
N GLY A 224 4.60 -34.99 -5.01
CA GLY A 224 4.12 -36.19 -4.32
C GLY A 224 3.42 -35.94 -2.96
N MET A 225 3.15 -34.68 -2.55
CA MET A 225 2.50 -34.38 -1.29
C MET A 225 1.19 -33.60 -1.56
N ASN A 226 0.05 -34.27 -1.37
CA ASN A 226 -1.29 -33.71 -1.49
C ASN A 226 -2.00 -33.53 -0.14
N GLU A 227 -1.43 -34.10 0.92
CA GLU A 227 -1.93 -34.05 2.28
C GLU A 227 -0.77 -33.83 3.26
N PHE A 228 -1.08 -33.16 4.37
CA PHE A 228 -0.19 -32.97 5.50
C PHE A 228 -0.89 -33.50 6.77
N PHE A 229 -0.40 -34.59 7.33
CA PHE A 229 -1.02 -35.31 8.46
C PHE A 229 -2.52 -35.61 8.26
N GLY A 230 -2.93 -36.02 7.05
CA GLY A 230 -4.32 -36.30 6.72
C GLY A 230 -5.19 -35.09 6.41
N PHE A 231 -4.62 -33.89 6.35
CA PHE A 231 -5.30 -32.66 5.95
C PHE A 231 -4.89 -32.29 4.52
N ALA A 232 -5.88 -32.04 3.66
CA ALA A 232 -5.61 -31.61 2.29
C ALA A 232 -4.91 -30.27 2.27
N ILE A 233 -3.86 -30.15 1.46
CA ILE A 233 -3.17 -28.89 1.22
C ILE A 233 -4.05 -28.04 0.30
N ASP A 234 -4.56 -26.93 0.79
CA ASP A 234 -5.42 -26.01 0.05
C ASP A 234 -4.87 -24.58 0.11
N PRO A 235 -4.10 -24.15 -0.89
CA PRO A 235 -3.55 -22.79 -0.94
C PRO A 235 -4.56 -21.73 -1.37
N ARG A 236 -5.85 -22.05 -1.51
CA ARG A 236 -6.89 -21.05 -1.82
C ARG A 236 -6.93 -19.95 -0.77
N GLY A 237 -7.29 -18.75 -1.19
CA GLY A 237 -7.22 -17.57 -0.33
C GLY A 237 -5.79 -17.10 -0.07
N ASN A 238 -4.91 -17.34 -1.03
CA ASN A 238 -3.47 -17.10 -1.04
C ASN A 238 -3.06 -15.85 -0.24
N ILE A 239 -3.54 -14.65 -0.59
CA ILE A 239 -3.10 -13.40 0.07
C ILE A 239 -3.60 -13.32 1.52
N ILE A 240 -4.81 -13.78 1.80
CA ILE A 240 -5.38 -13.80 3.16
C ILE A 240 -4.58 -14.75 4.03
N GLY A 241 -4.31 -15.95 3.50
CA GLY A 241 -3.47 -16.94 4.17
C GLY A 241 -2.06 -16.43 4.43
N VAL A 242 -1.42 -15.81 3.44
CA VAL A 242 -0.08 -15.19 3.58
C VAL A 242 -0.06 -14.11 4.66
N LEU A 243 -1.05 -13.22 4.69
CA LEU A 243 -1.13 -12.17 5.71
C LEU A 243 -1.28 -12.78 7.12
N LEU A 244 -2.15 -13.76 7.28
CA LEU A 244 -2.33 -14.46 8.57
C LEU A 244 -1.03 -15.17 8.98
N ALA A 245 -0.40 -15.92 8.07
CA ALA A 245 0.85 -16.64 8.34
C ALA A 245 1.98 -15.68 8.74
N ALA A 246 2.15 -14.57 8.03
CA ALA A 246 3.21 -13.61 8.30
C ALA A 246 2.98 -12.82 9.61
N ILE A 247 1.73 -12.41 9.89
CA ILE A 247 1.39 -11.66 11.12
C ILE A 247 1.55 -12.55 12.34
N ILE A 248 1.03 -13.78 12.29
CA ILE A 248 1.17 -14.77 13.38
C ILE A 248 2.65 -15.18 13.49
N GLY A 249 3.31 -15.41 12.35
CA GLY A 249 4.72 -15.77 12.28
C GLY A 249 5.64 -14.74 12.95
N ALA A 250 5.38 -13.45 12.78
CA ALA A 250 6.12 -12.40 13.47
C ALA A 250 5.95 -12.47 15.00
N GLN A 251 4.77 -12.86 15.48
CA GLN A 251 4.54 -13.02 16.92
C GLN A 251 5.23 -14.26 17.47
N VAL A 252 5.14 -15.38 16.76
CA VAL A 252 5.81 -16.63 17.11
C VAL A 252 7.33 -16.43 17.11
N GLU A 253 7.89 -15.81 16.06
CA GLU A 253 9.32 -15.52 15.96
C GLU A 253 9.82 -14.70 17.16
N ARG A 254 9.10 -13.63 17.52
CA ARG A 254 9.47 -12.81 18.68
C ARG A 254 9.43 -13.61 19.97
N LYS A 255 8.46 -14.51 20.13
CA LYS A 255 8.35 -15.35 21.31
C LYS A 255 9.46 -16.39 21.37
N VAL A 256 9.76 -17.05 20.26
CA VAL A 256 10.88 -18.01 20.17
C VAL A 256 12.20 -17.31 20.49
N ARG A 257 12.43 -16.13 19.93
CA ARG A 257 13.65 -15.32 20.17
C ARG A 257 13.89 -15.00 21.63
N GLN A 258 12.82 -14.83 22.43
CA GLN A 258 12.96 -14.56 23.88
C GLN A 258 13.58 -15.73 24.66
N TYR A 259 13.47 -16.95 24.15
CA TYR A 259 13.99 -18.14 24.79
C TYR A 259 15.33 -18.63 24.19
N MET A 260 15.79 -18.00 23.09
CA MET A 260 17.02 -18.41 22.43
C MET A 260 18.25 -17.75 23.05
N PRO A 261 19.34 -18.51 23.25
CA PRO A 261 20.65 -17.94 23.55
C PRO A 261 21.13 -17.03 22.41
N ASP A 262 21.82 -15.94 22.76
CA ASP A 262 22.30 -14.94 21.77
C ASP A 262 23.13 -15.55 20.63
N ASP A 263 23.93 -16.56 20.93
CA ASP A 263 24.82 -17.22 19.96
C ASP A 263 24.05 -18.09 18.92
N LEU A 264 22.87 -18.57 19.26
CA LEU A 264 22.05 -19.46 18.43
C LEU A 264 20.83 -18.75 17.82
N ASP A 265 20.50 -17.52 18.29
CA ASP A 265 19.29 -16.78 17.87
C ASP A 265 19.18 -16.68 16.35
N MET A 266 20.25 -16.37 15.67
CA MET A 266 20.26 -16.12 14.24
C MET A 266 19.83 -17.34 13.40
N ILE A 267 20.14 -18.56 13.87
CA ILE A 267 19.88 -19.81 13.15
C ILE A 267 18.62 -20.48 13.70
N LEU A 268 18.61 -20.77 15.01
CA LEU A 268 17.57 -21.59 15.60
C LEU A 268 16.22 -20.87 15.68
N THR A 269 16.19 -19.56 15.90
CA THR A 269 14.94 -18.81 15.92
C THR A 269 14.19 -18.93 14.59
N SER A 270 14.88 -18.77 13.45
CA SER A 270 14.26 -18.93 12.14
C SER A 270 13.81 -20.37 11.87
N VAL A 271 14.67 -21.36 12.17
CA VAL A 271 14.33 -22.78 11.98
C VAL A 271 13.09 -23.18 12.79
N ILE A 272 13.08 -22.88 14.09
CA ILE A 272 11.96 -23.23 14.98
C ILE A 272 10.69 -22.49 14.56
N THR A 273 10.80 -21.20 14.23
CA THR A 273 9.66 -20.40 13.75
C THR A 273 9.05 -21.00 12.49
N LEU A 274 9.88 -21.35 11.50
CA LEU A 274 9.40 -21.93 10.23
C LEU A 274 8.79 -23.32 10.42
N LEU A 275 9.33 -24.16 11.28
CA LEU A 275 8.75 -25.48 11.58
C LEU A 275 7.38 -25.34 12.27
N ILE A 276 7.26 -24.50 13.29
CA ILE A 276 5.99 -24.23 13.99
C ILE A 276 4.99 -23.64 13.03
N MET A 277 5.38 -22.57 12.33
CA MET A 277 4.49 -21.85 11.42
C MET A 277 4.13 -22.64 10.18
N GLY A 278 5.02 -23.52 9.69
CA GLY A 278 4.71 -24.47 8.61
C GLY A 278 3.54 -25.38 9.00
N ALA A 279 3.63 -26.02 10.18
CA ALA A 279 2.54 -26.86 10.69
C ALA A 279 1.25 -26.06 10.91
N VAL A 280 1.33 -24.88 11.55
CA VAL A 280 0.17 -23.99 11.76
C VAL A 280 -0.44 -23.54 10.44
N THR A 281 0.40 -23.27 9.42
CA THR A 281 -0.08 -22.84 8.10
C THR A 281 -0.90 -23.95 7.44
N PHE A 282 -0.43 -25.18 7.40
CA PHE A 282 -1.16 -26.28 6.78
C PHE A 282 -2.41 -26.68 7.55
N LEU A 283 -2.31 -26.80 8.87
CA LEU A 283 -3.40 -27.34 9.69
C LEU A 283 -4.49 -26.31 10.01
N ILE A 284 -4.16 -25.04 10.06
CA ILE A 284 -5.05 -23.99 10.58
C ILE A 284 -5.25 -22.86 9.57
N ILE A 285 -4.15 -22.26 9.07
CA ILE A 285 -4.24 -21.02 8.30
C ILE A 285 -4.82 -21.26 6.91
N MET A 286 -4.41 -22.32 6.21
CA MET A 286 -4.95 -22.64 4.88
C MET A 286 -6.47 -22.91 4.92
N PRO A 287 -7.00 -23.76 5.81
CA PRO A 287 -8.45 -23.96 5.91
C PRO A 287 -9.21 -22.68 6.26
N ILE A 288 -8.73 -21.92 7.25
CA ILE A 288 -9.37 -20.67 7.65
C ILE A 288 -9.26 -19.62 6.54
N GLY A 289 -8.11 -19.49 5.90
CA GLY A 289 -7.89 -18.56 4.79
C GLY A 289 -8.83 -18.82 3.62
N GLY A 290 -9.06 -20.11 3.28
CA GLY A 290 -10.01 -20.51 2.25
C GLY A 290 -11.45 -20.13 2.56
N GLU A 291 -11.91 -20.33 3.79
CA GLU A 291 -13.28 -19.93 4.20
C GLU A 291 -13.44 -18.41 4.28
N LEU A 292 -12.44 -17.70 4.79
CA LEU A 292 -12.43 -16.22 4.76
C LEU A 292 -12.47 -15.67 3.32
N PHE A 293 -11.71 -16.29 2.42
CA PHE A 293 -11.72 -15.95 0.99
C PHE A 293 -13.13 -16.11 0.39
N LYS A 294 -13.79 -17.26 0.61
CA LYS A 294 -15.17 -17.50 0.13
C LYS A 294 -16.14 -16.47 0.69
N GLY A 295 -16.09 -16.20 1.99
CA GLY A 295 -16.95 -15.25 2.65
C GLY A 295 -16.76 -13.81 2.15
N MET A 296 -15.51 -13.37 1.99
CA MET A 296 -15.19 -12.06 1.43
C MET A 296 -15.63 -11.94 -0.03
N SER A 297 -15.31 -12.92 -0.86
CA SER A 297 -15.71 -12.92 -2.27
C SER A 297 -17.23 -12.84 -2.40
N TRP A 298 -17.96 -13.69 -1.66
CA TRP A 298 -19.43 -13.65 -1.65
C TRP A 298 -20.00 -12.29 -1.24
N LEU A 299 -19.48 -11.71 -0.14
CA LEU A 299 -19.96 -10.41 0.35
C LEU A 299 -19.74 -9.31 -0.67
N PHE A 300 -18.52 -9.19 -1.20
CA PHE A 300 -18.16 -8.08 -2.09
C PHE A 300 -18.73 -8.26 -3.50
N LEU A 301 -18.91 -9.49 -3.98
CA LEU A 301 -19.63 -9.73 -5.23
C LEU A 301 -21.07 -9.23 -5.12
N ASN A 302 -21.77 -9.59 -4.05
CA ASN A 302 -23.14 -9.13 -3.83
C ASN A 302 -23.25 -7.60 -3.65
N LEU A 303 -22.26 -6.96 -3.05
CA LEU A 303 -22.24 -5.50 -2.91
C LEU A 303 -21.91 -4.78 -4.22
N ASN A 304 -20.99 -5.31 -5.01
CA ASN A 304 -20.57 -4.71 -6.29
C ASN A 304 -21.67 -4.78 -7.35
N ASP A 305 -22.40 -5.89 -7.39
CA ASP A 305 -23.50 -6.12 -8.33
C ASP A 305 -24.82 -5.49 -7.87
N ASN A 306 -24.80 -4.77 -6.75
CA ASN A 306 -25.94 -4.02 -6.24
C ASN A 306 -25.68 -2.51 -6.39
N PRO A 307 -26.54 -1.76 -7.12
CA PRO A 307 -26.34 -0.33 -7.31
C PRO A 307 -26.22 0.48 -6.01
N LEU A 308 -27.02 0.14 -4.99
CA LEU A 308 -26.95 0.81 -3.69
C LEU A 308 -25.69 0.40 -2.91
N GLY A 309 -25.32 -0.88 -2.95
CA GLY A 309 -24.09 -1.38 -2.35
C GLY A 309 -22.87 -0.68 -2.93
N ALA A 310 -22.78 -0.60 -4.25
CA ALA A 310 -21.70 0.10 -4.95
C ALA A 310 -21.68 1.61 -4.64
N ALA A 311 -22.83 2.26 -4.54
CA ALA A 311 -22.92 3.66 -4.14
C ALA A 311 -22.39 3.90 -2.72
N ILE A 312 -22.75 3.05 -1.78
CA ILE A 312 -22.27 3.12 -0.38
C ILE A 312 -20.75 2.92 -0.34
N LEU A 313 -20.23 1.89 -1.02
CA LEU A 313 -18.80 1.60 -1.08
C LEU A 313 -18.01 2.80 -1.63
N ALA A 314 -18.42 3.35 -2.77
CA ALA A 314 -17.77 4.50 -3.39
C ALA A 314 -17.88 5.77 -2.53
N GLY A 315 -19.06 6.03 -1.95
CA GLY A 315 -19.31 7.21 -1.11
C GLY A 315 -18.50 7.20 0.19
N LEU A 316 -18.36 6.04 0.83
CA LEU A 316 -17.61 5.91 2.07
C LEU A 316 -16.10 5.72 1.86
N PHE A 317 -15.67 5.44 0.63
CA PHE A 317 -14.25 5.18 0.36
C PHE A 317 -13.34 6.36 0.70
N LEU A 318 -13.76 7.61 0.41
CA LEU A 318 -12.98 8.80 0.78
C LEU A 318 -12.79 8.91 2.29
N ILE A 319 -13.78 8.53 3.06
CA ILE A 319 -13.68 8.50 4.53
C ILE A 319 -12.62 7.47 4.94
N SER A 320 -12.63 6.29 4.32
CA SER A 320 -11.60 5.28 4.58
C SER A 320 -10.19 5.72 4.19
N VAL A 321 -10.06 6.54 3.13
CA VAL A 321 -8.78 7.15 2.73
C VAL A 321 -8.28 8.12 3.79
N VAL A 322 -9.15 9.00 4.29
CA VAL A 322 -8.82 9.98 5.34
C VAL A 322 -8.32 9.29 6.61
N PHE A 323 -8.96 8.20 7.01
CA PHE A 323 -8.53 7.41 8.17
C PHE A 323 -7.36 6.44 7.86
N GLY A 324 -6.91 6.36 6.62
CA GLY A 324 -5.81 5.47 6.21
C GLY A 324 -6.15 3.98 6.22
N ILE A 325 -7.44 3.62 6.31
CA ILE A 325 -7.91 2.23 6.39
C ILE A 325 -8.26 1.63 5.01
N HIS A 326 -8.26 2.44 3.96
CA HIS A 326 -8.55 2.01 2.58
C HIS A 326 -7.65 0.88 2.06
N GLN A 327 -6.43 0.75 2.60
CA GLN A 327 -5.53 -0.37 2.28
C GLN A 327 -6.09 -1.73 2.75
N GLY A 328 -7.06 -1.72 3.66
CA GLY A 328 -7.80 -2.92 4.08
C GLY A 328 -8.62 -3.57 2.96
N PHE A 329 -8.90 -2.85 1.85
CA PHE A 329 -9.57 -3.43 0.67
C PHE A 329 -8.63 -4.25 -0.22
N VAL A 330 -7.30 -4.15 -0.04
CA VAL A 330 -6.35 -4.86 -0.92
C VAL A 330 -6.56 -6.39 -0.91
N PRO A 331 -6.74 -7.07 0.22
CA PRO A 331 -7.06 -8.51 0.21
C PRO A 331 -8.36 -8.83 -0.53
N VAL A 332 -9.35 -7.91 -0.51
CA VAL A 332 -10.59 -8.06 -1.26
C VAL A 332 -10.33 -7.99 -2.77
N TYR A 333 -9.47 -7.08 -3.22
CA TYR A 333 -9.08 -6.99 -4.64
C TYR A 333 -8.50 -8.32 -5.14
N PHE A 334 -7.65 -8.96 -4.33
CA PHE A 334 -7.12 -10.28 -4.66
C PHE A 334 -8.20 -11.34 -4.71
N ALA A 335 -9.10 -11.35 -3.72
CA ALA A 335 -10.18 -12.30 -3.65
C ALA A 335 -11.11 -12.21 -4.87
N LEU A 336 -11.44 -10.99 -5.32
CA LEU A 336 -12.27 -10.78 -6.50
C LEU A 336 -11.53 -11.16 -7.79
N MET A 337 -10.24 -10.79 -7.89
CA MET A 337 -9.40 -11.17 -9.02
C MET A 337 -9.28 -12.68 -9.20
N GLU A 338 -9.14 -13.42 -8.09
CA GLU A 338 -9.09 -14.87 -8.08
C GLU A 338 -10.45 -15.50 -8.43
N ALA A 339 -11.55 -14.89 -7.95
CA ALA A 339 -12.90 -15.40 -8.14
C ALA A 339 -13.46 -15.16 -9.55
N GLN A 340 -13.14 -14.01 -10.18
CA GLN A 340 -13.75 -13.54 -11.43
C GLN A 340 -12.75 -13.35 -12.58
N GLY A 341 -11.44 -13.36 -12.32
CA GLY A 341 -10.41 -13.02 -13.29
C GLY A 341 -10.18 -11.51 -13.47
N PHE A 342 -10.95 -10.64 -12.78
CA PHE A 342 -10.77 -9.20 -12.74
C PHE A 342 -11.23 -8.61 -11.39
N ASN A 343 -10.75 -7.42 -11.04
CA ASN A 343 -11.11 -6.75 -9.80
C ASN A 343 -12.31 -5.82 -10.03
N SER A 344 -13.52 -6.29 -9.74
CA SER A 344 -14.78 -5.54 -9.92
C SER A 344 -15.01 -4.44 -8.87
N LEU A 345 -14.34 -4.50 -7.72
CA LEU A 345 -14.46 -3.47 -6.68
C LEU A 345 -13.71 -2.18 -7.04
N PHE A 346 -12.57 -2.29 -7.71
CA PHE A 346 -11.70 -1.15 -7.97
C PHE A 346 -12.39 -0.03 -8.78
N PRO A 347 -13.08 -0.28 -9.92
CA PRO A 347 -13.76 0.78 -10.65
C PRO A 347 -14.82 1.51 -9.81
N ILE A 348 -15.51 0.81 -8.91
CA ILE A 348 -16.48 1.40 -7.99
C ILE A 348 -15.79 2.38 -7.04
N LEU A 349 -14.72 1.95 -6.38
CA LEU A 349 -13.98 2.78 -5.43
C LEU A 349 -13.25 3.94 -6.10
N ALA A 350 -12.81 3.78 -7.35
CA ALA A 350 -12.18 4.84 -8.14
C ALA A 350 -13.12 6.03 -8.40
N MET A 351 -14.45 5.83 -8.41
CA MET A 351 -15.44 6.89 -8.55
C MET A 351 -15.35 7.93 -7.42
N ALA A 352 -14.89 7.54 -6.25
CA ALA A 352 -14.62 8.44 -5.13
C ALA A 352 -13.62 9.55 -5.51
N GLY A 353 -12.55 9.20 -6.23
CA GLY A 353 -11.60 10.16 -6.81
C GLY A 353 -12.25 11.09 -7.82
N GLY A 354 -13.17 10.58 -8.64
CA GLY A 354 -13.97 11.38 -9.56
C GLY A 354 -14.81 12.45 -8.83
N GLY A 355 -15.48 12.06 -7.75
CA GLY A 355 -16.22 13.02 -6.91
C GLY A 355 -15.35 14.16 -6.36
N GLN A 356 -14.09 13.86 -5.96
CA GLN A 356 -13.12 14.87 -5.52
C GLN A 356 -12.72 15.86 -6.62
N VAL A 357 -12.48 15.36 -7.82
CA VAL A 357 -12.16 16.20 -8.98
C VAL A 357 -13.33 17.15 -9.26
N GLY A 358 -14.56 16.62 -9.34
CA GLY A 358 -15.76 17.43 -9.58
C GLY A 358 -15.97 18.51 -8.51
N ALA A 359 -15.87 18.12 -7.23
CA ALA A 359 -15.99 19.03 -6.10
C ALA A 359 -14.95 20.16 -6.13
N SER A 360 -13.70 19.81 -6.45
CA SER A 360 -12.61 20.79 -6.53
C SER A 360 -12.75 21.75 -7.69
N MET A 361 -13.26 21.27 -8.84
CA MET A 361 -13.62 22.14 -9.97
C MET A 361 -14.71 23.16 -9.56
N ALA A 362 -15.76 22.72 -8.85
CA ALA A 362 -16.81 23.63 -8.39
C ALA A 362 -16.26 24.71 -7.46
N LEU A 363 -15.38 24.35 -6.53
CA LEU A 363 -14.69 25.33 -5.68
C LEU A 363 -13.88 26.34 -6.49
N TYR A 364 -13.15 25.87 -7.50
CA TYR A 364 -12.38 26.77 -8.38
C TYR A 364 -13.25 27.84 -9.07
N PHE A 365 -14.43 27.44 -9.56
CA PHE A 365 -15.35 28.37 -10.22
C PHE A 365 -16.06 29.31 -9.24
N ARG A 366 -16.32 28.86 -8.00
CA ARG A 366 -17.00 29.69 -6.98
C ARG A 366 -16.04 30.64 -6.26
N ALA A 367 -14.80 30.24 -6.02
CA ALA A 367 -13.79 31.02 -5.31
C ALA A 367 -13.16 32.10 -6.21
N LYS A 368 -13.97 33.00 -6.76
CA LYS A 368 -13.48 34.04 -7.68
C LYS A 368 -12.50 35.01 -7.02
N LYS A 369 -12.66 35.32 -5.74
CA LYS A 369 -11.86 36.26 -4.98
C LYS A 369 -10.77 35.58 -4.13
N ASP A 370 -10.91 34.29 -3.82
CA ASP A 370 -9.91 33.52 -3.07
C ASP A 370 -8.80 33.01 -4.01
N ALA A 371 -7.76 33.82 -4.18
CA ALA A 371 -6.60 33.50 -5.02
C ALA A 371 -5.85 32.29 -4.51
N LEU A 372 -5.77 32.10 -3.17
CA LEU A 372 -5.08 30.98 -2.55
C LEU A 372 -5.77 29.65 -2.89
N LEU A 373 -7.09 29.56 -2.67
CA LEU A 373 -7.86 28.36 -3.00
C LEU A 373 -7.77 28.03 -4.50
N ARG A 374 -7.86 29.03 -5.37
CA ARG A 374 -7.71 28.81 -6.82
C ARG A 374 -6.34 28.26 -7.19
N THR A 375 -5.28 28.74 -6.56
CA THR A 375 -3.92 28.23 -6.76
C THR A 375 -3.79 26.80 -6.23
N GLN A 376 -4.34 26.50 -5.06
CA GLN A 376 -4.40 25.15 -4.50
C GLN A 376 -5.11 24.16 -5.43
N VAL A 377 -6.30 24.54 -5.95
CA VAL A 377 -7.02 23.66 -6.88
C VAL A 377 -6.23 23.47 -8.18
N LYS A 378 -5.66 24.53 -8.78
CA LYS A 378 -4.85 24.40 -10.00
C LYS A 378 -3.69 23.42 -9.84
N GLY A 379 -2.99 23.48 -8.70
CA GLY A 379 -1.87 22.56 -8.43
C GLY A 379 -2.29 21.13 -8.17
N ALA A 380 -3.49 20.91 -7.64
CA ALA A 380 -3.96 19.57 -7.24
C ALA A 380 -4.84 18.88 -8.30
N ILE A 381 -5.42 19.61 -9.27
CA ILE A 381 -6.41 19.07 -10.19
C ILE A 381 -5.81 18.05 -11.18
N ILE A 382 -4.63 18.33 -11.71
CA ILE A 382 -3.95 17.41 -12.65
C ILE A 382 -3.58 16.09 -11.98
N PRO A 383 -2.88 16.08 -10.82
CA PRO A 383 -2.70 14.85 -10.06
C PRO A 383 -4.02 14.12 -9.76
N GLY A 384 -5.08 14.85 -9.38
CA GLY A 384 -6.39 14.27 -9.11
C GLY A 384 -7.02 13.58 -10.32
N LEU A 385 -6.96 14.19 -11.51
CA LEU A 385 -7.41 13.59 -12.76
C LEU A 385 -6.63 12.32 -13.11
N LEU A 386 -5.32 12.31 -12.83
CA LEU A 386 -4.46 11.14 -13.03
C LEU A 386 -4.66 10.05 -11.96
N GLY A 387 -5.47 10.31 -10.91
CA GLY A 387 -5.83 9.35 -9.89
C GLY A 387 -5.06 9.48 -8.58
N ILE A 388 -4.31 10.57 -8.39
CA ILE A 388 -3.65 10.92 -7.11
C ILE A 388 -4.55 11.91 -6.37
N GLY A 389 -5.46 11.38 -5.55
CA GLY A 389 -6.52 12.18 -4.90
C GLY A 389 -6.09 12.93 -3.64
N GLU A 390 -4.98 12.56 -3.00
CA GLU A 390 -4.56 13.14 -1.71
C GLU A 390 -4.43 14.67 -1.72
N PRO A 391 -3.84 15.32 -2.73
CA PRO A 391 -3.76 16.79 -2.75
C PRO A 391 -5.13 17.47 -2.80
N LEU A 392 -6.11 16.86 -3.51
CA LEU A 392 -7.49 17.36 -3.54
C LEU A 392 -8.21 17.13 -2.21
N ILE A 393 -8.01 15.96 -1.59
CA ILE A 393 -8.63 15.62 -0.31
C ILE A 393 -8.11 16.56 0.77
N TYR A 394 -6.81 16.50 1.05
CA TYR A 394 -6.22 17.19 2.21
C TYR A 394 -5.99 18.68 1.99
N GLY A 395 -5.67 19.11 0.76
CA GLY A 395 -5.40 20.53 0.45
C GLY A 395 -6.63 21.34 0.08
N VAL A 396 -7.71 20.70 -0.43
CA VAL A 396 -8.84 21.44 -1.02
C VAL A 396 -10.16 21.15 -0.30
N THR A 397 -10.63 19.90 -0.28
CA THR A 397 -12.02 19.60 0.11
C THR A 397 -12.19 19.33 1.59
N LEU A 398 -11.33 18.51 2.21
CA LEU A 398 -11.44 18.10 3.61
C LEU A 398 -11.34 19.27 4.62
N PRO A 399 -10.43 20.25 4.45
CA PRO A 399 -10.39 21.41 5.35
C PRO A 399 -11.68 22.22 5.39
N ARG A 400 -12.49 22.11 4.34
CA ARG A 400 -13.76 22.85 4.19
C ARG A 400 -15.00 22.01 4.52
N VAL A 401 -14.85 20.76 4.91
CA VAL A 401 -15.86 19.77 5.33
C VAL A 401 -17.00 19.57 4.33
N LYS A 402 -17.84 20.59 4.06
CA LYS A 402 -18.98 20.47 3.12
C LYS A 402 -18.59 20.05 1.70
N PRO A 403 -17.54 20.63 1.07
CA PRO A 403 -17.03 20.13 -0.21
C PRO A 403 -16.55 18.68 -0.18
N PHE A 404 -15.99 18.23 0.94
CA PHE A 404 -15.61 16.84 1.10
C PHE A 404 -16.83 15.91 1.13
N VAL A 405 -17.89 16.28 1.85
CA VAL A 405 -19.14 15.49 1.89
C VAL A 405 -19.81 15.44 0.50
N THR A 406 -19.86 16.57 -0.21
CA THR A 406 -20.42 16.59 -1.57
C THR A 406 -19.57 15.85 -2.58
N ALA A 407 -18.25 15.76 -2.37
CA ALA A 407 -17.38 14.87 -3.14
C ALA A 407 -17.71 13.39 -2.91
N CYS A 408 -18.00 12.99 -1.67
CA CYS A 408 -18.48 11.64 -1.35
C CYS A 408 -19.79 11.31 -2.09
N ILE A 409 -20.70 12.27 -2.21
CA ILE A 409 -21.95 12.13 -2.99
C ILE A 409 -21.63 11.94 -4.48
N GLY A 410 -20.69 12.71 -5.03
CA GLY A 410 -20.22 12.55 -6.40
C GLY A 410 -19.65 11.14 -6.67
N GLY A 411 -18.83 10.65 -5.75
CA GLY A 411 -18.31 9.28 -5.80
C GLY A 411 -19.41 8.22 -5.73
N ALA A 412 -20.36 8.40 -4.81
CA ALA A 412 -21.52 7.51 -4.66
C ALA A 412 -22.36 7.42 -5.94
N ALA A 413 -22.56 8.53 -6.65
CA ALA A 413 -23.31 8.54 -7.91
C ALA A 413 -22.63 7.74 -9.02
N GLY A 414 -21.30 7.89 -9.16
CA GLY A 414 -20.55 7.07 -10.11
C GLY A 414 -20.50 5.61 -9.72
N GLY A 415 -20.33 5.31 -8.43
CA GLY A 415 -20.39 3.95 -7.91
C GLY A 415 -21.76 3.31 -8.14
N PHE A 416 -22.84 4.05 -7.92
CA PHE A 416 -24.21 3.61 -8.26
C PHE A 416 -24.32 3.21 -9.72
N PHE A 417 -23.79 4.04 -10.64
CA PHE A 417 -23.86 3.76 -12.07
C PHE A 417 -23.07 2.50 -12.42
N ILE A 418 -21.85 2.32 -11.92
CA ILE A 418 -21.06 1.09 -12.16
C ILE A 418 -21.82 -0.14 -11.63
N GLY A 419 -22.34 -0.08 -10.41
CA GLY A 419 -23.12 -1.18 -9.82
C GLY A 419 -24.42 -1.45 -10.57
N LEU A 420 -25.07 -0.42 -11.14
CA LEU A 420 -26.27 -0.58 -11.97
C LEU A 420 -25.94 -1.31 -13.27
N VAL A 421 -24.84 -0.97 -13.94
CA VAL A 421 -24.41 -1.63 -15.16
C VAL A 421 -24.03 -3.10 -14.88
N SER A 422 -23.37 -3.36 -13.75
CA SER A 422 -23.06 -4.72 -13.28
C SER A 422 -24.34 -5.52 -13.02
N TYR A 423 -25.31 -4.92 -12.33
CA TYR A 423 -26.62 -5.52 -12.06
C TYR A 423 -27.40 -5.87 -13.35
N LEU A 424 -27.22 -5.07 -14.41
CA LEU A 424 -27.82 -5.29 -15.73
C LEU A 424 -27.07 -6.34 -16.56
N GLY A 425 -26.07 -7.02 -16.02
CA GLY A 425 -25.36 -8.13 -16.65
C GLY A 425 -24.08 -7.75 -17.39
N LEU A 426 -23.52 -6.59 -17.12
CA LEU A 426 -22.19 -6.19 -17.64
C LEU A 426 -21.25 -5.82 -16.49
N PRO A 427 -20.73 -6.78 -15.72
CA PRO A 427 -19.76 -6.50 -14.68
C PRO A 427 -18.47 -5.95 -15.29
N VAL A 428 -17.96 -4.88 -14.67
CA VAL A 428 -16.76 -4.18 -15.09
C VAL A 428 -15.71 -4.26 -13.98
N GLY A 429 -14.47 -4.46 -14.35
CA GLY A 429 -13.37 -4.56 -13.39
C GLY A 429 -12.05 -4.07 -13.95
N LEU A 430 -11.08 -3.99 -13.07
CA LEU A 430 -9.69 -3.77 -13.41
C LEU A 430 -9.05 -5.12 -13.79
N ASN A 431 -8.33 -5.18 -14.91
CA ASN A 431 -7.66 -6.40 -15.38
C ASN A 431 -6.38 -6.74 -14.57
N THR A 432 -6.10 -5.99 -13.52
CA THR A 432 -5.02 -6.21 -12.56
C THR A 432 -5.56 -6.10 -11.15
N VAL A 433 -4.81 -6.58 -10.16
CA VAL A 433 -5.24 -6.53 -8.77
C VAL A 433 -5.35 -5.09 -8.28
N PHE A 434 -4.39 -4.25 -8.65
CA PHE A 434 -4.31 -2.85 -8.25
C PHE A 434 -3.81 -1.99 -9.40
N GLY A 435 -4.28 -0.76 -9.48
CA GLY A 435 -3.87 0.20 -10.51
C GLY A 435 -4.02 1.64 -10.04
N PRO A 436 -3.66 2.61 -10.89
CA PRO A 436 -4.00 4.01 -10.66
C PRO A 436 -5.52 4.19 -10.73
N SER A 437 -6.07 5.17 -10.06
CA SER A 437 -7.45 5.63 -10.26
C SER A 437 -7.50 6.76 -11.29
N GLY A 438 -8.65 7.30 -11.58
CA GLY A 438 -8.79 8.39 -12.53
C GLY A 438 -8.62 7.95 -14.00
N ILE A 439 -8.28 8.91 -14.88
CA ILE A 439 -8.22 8.67 -16.33
C ILE A 439 -7.12 7.68 -16.74
N VAL A 440 -6.07 7.55 -15.96
CA VAL A 440 -4.96 6.62 -16.22
C VAL A 440 -5.39 5.16 -16.05
N ALA A 441 -6.48 4.90 -15.33
CA ALA A 441 -7.03 3.57 -15.17
C ALA A 441 -7.83 3.07 -16.39
N ILE A 442 -8.25 3.97 -17.29
CA ILE A 442 -9.12 3.61 -18.42
C ILE A 442 -8.59 2.41 -19.22
N PRO A 443 -7.31 2.37 -19.66
CA PRO A 443 -6.79 1.24 -20.45
C PRO A 443 -6.65 -0.06 -19.65
N LEU A 444 -6.81 -0.03 -18.34
CA LEU A 444 -6.77 -1.19 -17.46
C LEU A 444 -8.15 -1.80 -17.21
N MET A 445 -9.22 -1.15 -17.67
CA MET A 445 -10.58 -1.62 -17.45
C MET A 445 -10.92 -2.75 -18.42
N THR A 446 -11.67 -3.72 -17.92
CA THR A 446 -12.17 -4.86 -18.68
C THR A 446 -13.60 -5.20 -18.27
N SER A 447 -14.25 -6.05 -19.02
CA SER A 447 -15.53 -6.66 -18.72
C SER A 447 -15.57 -8.07 -19.30
N GLU A 448 -16.61 -8.84 -19.00
CA GLU A 448 -16.84 -10.14 -19.62
C GLU A 448 -16.98 -10.05 -21.17
N ASN A 449 -17.44 -8.89 -21.67
CA ASN A 449 -17.59 -8.62 -23.10
C ASN A 449 -16.34 -7.95 -23.72
N GLY A 450 -15.21 -7.97 -23.03
CA GLY A 450 -13.94 -7.42 -23.50
C GLY A 450 -13.57 -6.07 -22.89
N ILE A 451 -12.47 -5.50 -23.36
CA ILE A 451 -11.86 -4.30 -22.80
C ILE A 451 -12.67 -3.03 -23.14
N PHE A 452 -13.09 -2.86 -24.39
CA PHE A 452 -13.76 -1.63 -24.82
C PHE A 452 -15.06 -1.34 -24.07
N PRO A 453 -16.00 -2.30 -23.85
CA PRO A 453 -17.16 -2.04 -23.00
C PRO A 453 -16.77 -1.66 -21.57
N GLY A 454 -15.77 -2.32 -20.97
CA GLY A 454 -15.26 -1.99 -19.64
C GLY A 454 -14.73 -0.56 -19.55
N MET A 455 -13.93 -0.14 -20.54
CA MET A 455 -13.41 1.23 -20.64
C MET A 455 -14.54 2.26 -20.76
N MET A 456 -15.53 2.01 -21.65
CA MET A 456 -16.65 2.93 -21.85
C MET A 456 -17.49 3.11 -20.60
N VAL A 457 -17.81 2.03 -19.91
CA VAL A 457 -18.57 2.08 -18.64
C VAL A 457 -17.79 2.84 -17.56
N PHE A 458 -16.48 2.60 -17.45
CA PHE A 458 -15.65 3.32 -16.49
C PHE A 458 -15.57 4.82 -16.79
N VAL A 459 -15.40 5.20 -18.06
CA VAL A 459 -15.41 6.62 -18.48
C VAL A 459 -16.76 7.27 -18.17
N ALA A 460 -17.88 6.59 -18.45
CA ALA A 460 -19.21 7.11 -18.14
C ALA A 460 -19.38 7.30 -16.61
N GLY A 461 -18.93 6.33 -15.80
CA GLY A 461 -18.95 6.43 -14.35
C GLY A 461 -18.11 7.60 -13.83
N LEU A 462 -16.89 7.82 -14.36
CA LEU A 462 -16.06 8.97 -14.02
C LEU A 462 -16.75 10.30 -14.36
N LEU A 463 -17.33 10.41 -15.57
CA LEU A 463 -18.05 11.61 -15.98
C LEU A 463 -19.24 11.89 -15.06
N ILE A 464 -20.01 10.87 -14.69
CA ILE A 464 -21.11 11.01 -13.72
C ILE A 464 -20.57 11.49 -12.37
N SER A 465 -19.48 10.91 -11.88
CA SER A 465 -18.86 11.33 -10.62
C SER A 465 -18.38 12.78 -10.68
N TYR A 466 -17.76 13.20 -11.78
CA TYR A 466 -17.32 14.59 -11.98
C TYR A 466 -18.50 15.55 -11.99
N ILE A 467 -19.54 15.25 -12.77
CA ILE A 467 -20.72 16.11 -12.91
C ILE A 467 -21.48 16.21 -11.59
N VAL A 468 -21.81 15.08 -10.96
CA VAL A 468 -22.57 15.08 -9.71
C VAL A 468 -21.74 15.71 -8.59
N GLY A 469 -20.45 15.41 -8.46
CA GLY A 469 -19.54 16.03 -7.50
C GLY A 469 -19.44 17.54 -7.70
N PHE A 470 -19.36 18.00 -8.96
CA PHE A 470 -19.38 19.41 -9.31
C PHE A 470 -20.70 20.08 -8.91
N LEU A 471 -21.83 19.55 -9.36
CA LEU A 471 -23.16 20.15 -9.11
C LEU A 471 -23.49 20.15 -7.61
N ALA A 472 -23.28 19.03 -6.92
CA ALA A 472 -23.51 18.93 -5.49
C ALA A 472 -22.66 19.96 -4.71
N THR A 473 -21.39 20.13 -5.07
CA THR A 473 -20.51 21.09 -4.42
C THR A 473 -20.88 22.53 -4.80
N TYR A 474 -21.17 22.79 -6.05
CA TYR A 474 -21.52 24.12 -6.54
C TYR A 474 -22.78 24.68 -5.85
N PHE A 475 -23.81 23.87 -5.68
CA PHE A 475 -25.09 24.30 -5.10
C PHE A 475 -25.16 24.15 -3.57
N PHE A 476 -24.51 23.12 -3.01
CA PHE A 476 -24.63 22.79 -1.58
C PHE A 476 -23.31 22.88 -0.83
N GLY A 477 -22.19 22.42 -1.42
CA GLY A 477 -20.89 22.36 -0.76
C GLY A 477 -20.25 23.73 -0.53
N CYS A 478 -20.57 24.73 -1.38
CA CYS A 478 -20.06 26.08 -1.27
C CYS A 478 -20.90 26.99 -0.36
N LYS A 479 -22.04 26.50 0.19
CA LYS A 479 -22.82 27.28 1.16
C LYS A 479 -22.03 27.35 2.47
N ASP A 480 -21.92 28.59 3.03
CA ASP A 480 -21.22 28.90 4.27
C ASP A 480 -19.68 28.62 4.24
N VAL A 481 -19.11 28.38 3.07
CA VAL A 481 -17.66 28.43 2.88
C VAL A 481 -17.30 29.85 2.55
N ASP A 482 -16.42 30.47 3.34
CA ASP A 482 -15.88 31.78 3.03
C ASP A 482 -15.05 31.68 1.75
N LEU A 483 -15.61 32.22 0.67
CA LEU A 483 -15.02 32.27 -0.68
C LEU A 483 -14.72 33.72 -1.09
N SER A 484 -14.79 34.66 -0.11
CA SER A 484 -14.60 36.10 -0.32
C SER A 484 -13.14 36.49 -0.60
#